data_69301ebdfe01df6728a96d8ba9fcf88d
#
_entry.id   69301ebdfe01df6728a96d8ba9fcf88d
#
_cell.length_a   1.000
_cell.length_b   1.000
_cell.length_c   1.000
_cell.angle_alpha   90.00
_cell.angle_beta   90.00
_cell.angle_gamma   90.00
#
_symmetry.space_group_name_H-M   'P 1'
#
loop_
_entity.id
_entity.type
_entity.pdbx_description
1 polymer ?
#
loop_
_entity_poly.entity_id
_entity_poly.type
_entity_poly.pdbx_seq_one_letter_code
_entity_poly.pdbx_strand_id
1 'polypeptide(L)'
;MTLAQLRYTIAIAKAGSMNEAAKSLYISQPSLSTAIRELEAETGVEIFRRTNRGIAVTPAGEEFLGYARQVVEQYELMEAKYISKEQSRKKFSVSMQHYTFAVNAFVELVKQFGMDEYEFAVHETKTHQVIEDVRNFKSEIGILYVNDFNRKVLTKMFHEYGLEFHELLNCRIYVYMWKGHSLAKREKITLEELKEYPCLSFEQGGNNSFYFAEEVLSTYEYKRLIKADDRATMLNLMVGLNGYTLCSGIICEDLNGSDYCAVKLDSDEIMTIGYVARKGVNISALGKKYLEEISRYKDKALK
;
A
#
# COMPACT_ATOMS: atom_id res chain seq x y z
N MET A 1 -29.18 -6.42 12.59
CA MET A 1 -28.16 -5.55 11.92
C MET A 1 -28.76 -4.96 10.64
N THR A 2 -28.64 -3.65 10.43
CA THR A 2 -29.20 -2.92 9.29
C THR A 2 -28.14 -2.10 8.58
N LEU A 3 -28.34 -1.77 7.29
CA LEU A 3 -27.43 -0.91 6.54
C LEU A 3 -27.26 0.49 7.18
N ALA A 4 -28.35 1.02 7.77
CA ALA A 4 -28.32 2.28 8.50
C ALA A 4 -27.36 2.21 9.71
N GLN A 5 -27.41 1.11 10.48
CA GLN A 5 -26.48 0.90 11.60
C GLN A 5 -25.04 0.78 11.14
N LEU A 6 -24.74 0.15 10.00
CA LEU A 6 -23.41 0.11 9.42
C LEU A 6 -22.92 1.51 9.02
N ARG A 7 -23.75 2.31 8.34
CA ARG A 7 -23.44 3.71 8.01
C ARG A 7 -23.21 4.56 9.26
N TYR A 8 -23.98 4.37 10.32
CA TYR A 8 -23.82 5.05 11.60
C TYR A 8 -22.47 4.73 12.24
N THR A 9 -22.10 3.46 12.24
CA THR A 9 -20.83 3.00 12.78
C THR A 9 -19.64 3.64 12.05
N ILE A 10 -19.68 3.68 10.72
CA ILE A 10 -18.65 4.31 9.89
C ILE A 10 -18.57 5.83 10.17
N ALA A 11 -19.71 6.50 10.29
CA ALA A 11 -19.75 7.94 10.57
C ALA A 11 -19.18 8.28 11.95
N ILE A 12 -19.46 7.48 12.98
CA ILE A 12 -18.92 7.67 14.33
C ILE A 12 -17.40 7.49 14.34
N ALA A 13 -16.90 6.43 13.68
CA ALA A 13 -15.47 6.18 13.57
C ALA A 13 -14.73 7.34 12.89
N LYS A 14 -15.34 7.91 11.84
CA LYS A 14 -14.78 9.08 11.11
C LYS A 14 -14.80 10.35 11.95
N ALA A 15 -15.87 10.58 12.71
CA ALA A 15 -16.05 11.80 13.50
C ALA A 15 -15.32 11.77 14.86
N GLY A 16 -15.00 10.59 15.40
CA GLY A 16 -14.45 10.43 16.75
C GLY A 16 -15.39 10.89 17.89
N SER A 17 -16.64 11.25 17.56
CA SER A 17 -17.62 11.80 18.47
C SER A 17 -19.05 11.44 18.06
N MET A 18 -19.86 10.96 19.04
CA MET A 18 -21.29 10.68 18.79
C MET A 18 -22.07 11.93 18.39
N ASN A 19 -21.75 13.07 18.98
CA ASN A 19 -22.47 14.32 18.70
C ASN A 19 -22.19 14.81 17.28
N GLU A 20 -20.94 14.79 16.85
CA GLU A 20 -20.55 15.23 15.51
C GLU A 20 -21.07 14.25 14.45
N ALA A 21 -21.02 12.94 14.70
CA ALA A 21 -21.61 11.94 13.81
C ALA A 21 -23.13 12.12 13.68
N ALA A 22 -23.84 12.34 14.79
CA ALA A 22 -25.28 12.56 14.77
C ALA A 22 -25.67 13.81 13.95
N LYS A 23 -24.91 14.91 14.10
CA LYS A 23 -25.09 16.12 13.29
C LYS A 23 -24.89 15.83 11.80
N SER A 24 -23.82 15.14 11.43
CA SER A 24 -23.52 14.80 10.02
C SER A 24 -24.56 13.88 9.39
N LEU A 25 -25.21 13.06 10.20
CA LEU A 25 -26.26 12.12 9.78
C LEU A 25 -27.67 12.71 9.86
N TYR A 26 -27.81 13.96 10.36
CA TYR A 26 -29.12 14.61 10.56
C TYR A 26 -30.08 13.82 11.47
N ILE A 27 -29.56 13.17 12.51
CA ILE A 27 -30.34 12.41 13.50
C ILE A 27 -30.02 12.88 14.94
N SER A 28 -30.87 12.50 15.91
CA SER A 28 -30.60 12.78 17.30
C SER A 28 -29.47 11.89 17.85
N GLN A 29 -28.62 12.44 18.72
CA GLN A 29 -27.57 11.66 19.38
C GLN A 29 -28.11 10.47 20.19
N PRO A 30 -29.25 10.60 20.94
CA PRO A 30 -29.85 9.44 21.62
C PRO A 30 -30.23 8.30 20.65
N SER A 31 -30.84 8.63 19.49
CA SER A 31 -31.20 7.65 18.47
C SER A 31 -29.94 6.94 17.91
N LEU A 32 -28.89 7.70 17.61
CA LEU A 32 -27.61 7.13 17.15
C LEU A 32 -27.02 6.19 18.22
N SER A 33 -26.98 6.63 19.49
CA SER A 33 -26.45 5.83 20.59
C SER A 33 -27.24 4.54 20.84
N THR A 34 -28.57 4.59 20.68
CA THR A 34 -29.42 3.41 20.78
C THR A 34 -29.16 2.42 19.66
N ALA A 35 -29.09 2.90 18.41
CA ALA A 35 -28.82 2.07 17.25
C ALA A 35 -27.47 1.32 17.33
N ILE A 36 -26.44 1.98 17.87
CA ILE A 36 -25.12 1.34 18.08
C ILE A 36 -25.18 0.31 19.21
N ARG A 37 -25.83 0.60 20.33
CA ARG A 37 -25.97 -0.38 21.42
C ARG A 37 -26.73 -1.63 20.97
N GLU A 38 -27.78 -1.48 20.18
CA GLU A 38 -28.50 -2.60 19.60
C GLU A 38 -27.62 -3.43 18.66
N LEU A 39 -26.81 -2.77 17.84
CA LEU A 39 -25.87 -3.44 16.93
C LEU A 39 -24.81 -4.22 17.72
N GLU A 40 -24.19 -3.60 18.72
CA GLU A 40 -23.18 -4.24 19.59
C GLU A 40 -23.79 -5.41 20.36
N ALA A 41 -25.03 -5.28 20.86
CA ALA A 41 -25.73 -6.36 21.55
C ALA A 41 -26.07 -7.53 20.61
N GLU A 42 -26.49 -7.25 19.36
CA GLU A 42 -26.81 -8.26 18.35
C GLU A 42 -25.55 -9.02 17.88
N THR A 43 -24.46 -8.31 17.68
CA THR A 43 -23.20 -8.88 17.16
C THR A 43 -22.32 -9.49 18.26
N GLY A 44 -22.50 -9.10 19.52
CA GLY A 44 -21.63 -9.45 20.64
C GLY A 44 -20.26 -8.73 20.58
N VAL A 45 -20.10 -7.72 19.74
CA VAL A 45 -18.84 -6.99 19.53
C VAL A 45 -18.96 -5.60 20.13
N GLU A 46 -18.06 -5.26 21.08
CA GLU A 46 -17.86 -3.87 21.52
C GLU A 46 -17.09 -3.14 20.41
N ILE A 47 -17.79 -2.29 19.64
CA ILE A 47 -17.20 -1.57 18.52
C ILE A 47 -16.51 -0.30 19.00
N PHE A 48 -17.13 0.40 19.96
CA PHE A 48 -16.66 1.67 20.46
C PHE A 48 -16.47 1.67 21.98
N ARG A 49 -15.40 2.34 22.42
CA ARG A 49 -15.13 2.62 23.84
C ARG A 49 -15.14 4.11 24.10
N ARG A 50 -15.80 4.53 25.18
CA ARG A 50 -15.74 5.91 25.64
C ARG A 50 -14.40 6.20 26.30
N THR A 51 -13.81 7.32 25.95
CA THR A 51 -12.56 7.84 26.55
C THR A 51 -12.76 9.27 27.01
N ASN A 52 -11.83 9.79 27.83
CA ASN A 52 -11.83 11.18 28.26
C ASN A 52 -11.68 12.18 27.09
N ARG A 53 -11.29 11.71 25.90
CA ARG A 53 -11.10 12.53 24.70
C ARG A 53 -12.18 12.30 23.63
N GLY A 54 -13.22 11.52 23.94
CA GLY A 54 -14.30 11.19 23.01
C GLY A 54 -14.53 9.70 22.87
N ILE A 55 -14.69 9.22 21.65
CA ILE A 55 -14.91 7.81 21.31
C ILE A 55 -13.68 7.26 20.62
N ALA A 56 -13.21 6.09 21.06
CA ALA A 56 -12.18 5.31 20.40
C ALA A 56 -12.78 4.01 19.85
N VAL A 57 -12.32 3.58 18.69
CA VAL A 57 -12.64 2.28 18.12
C VAL A 57 -11.84 1.20 18.85
N THR A 58 -12.47 0.07 19.15
CA THR A 58 -11.76 -1.09 19.74
C THR A 58 -11.05 -1.90 18.63
N PRO A 59 -10.09 -2.79 18.94
CA PRO A 59 -9.50 -3.69 17.94
C PRO A 59 -10.54 -4.54 17.20
N ALA A 60 -11.54 -5.08 17.93
CA ALA A 60 -12.65 -5.82 17.31
C ALA A 60 -13.56 -4.89 16.49
N GLY A 61 -13.72 -3.63 16.92
CA GLY A 61 -14.42 -2.59 16.19
C GLY A 61 -13.75 -2.22 14.86
N GLU A 62 -12.43 -2.19 14.79
CA GLU A 62 -11.70 -1.94 13.53
C GLU A 62 -11.95 -3.07 12.52
N GLU A 63 -11.95 -4.32 12.97
CA GLU A 63 -12.29 -5.45 12.12
C GLU A 63 -13.74 -5.36 11.62
N PHE A 64 -14.69 -5.08 12.52
CA PHE A 64 -16.10 -4.87 12.17
C PHE A 64 -16.28 -3.74 11.16
N LEU A 65 -15.60 -2.60 11.37
CA LEU A 65 -15.63 -1.45 10.46
C LEU A 65 -15.10 -1.79 9.06
N GLY A 66 -14.11 -2.68 8.97
CA GLY A 66 -13.63 -3.19 7.69
C GLY A 66 -14.76 -3.84 6.88
N TYR A 67 -15.50 -4.77 7.49
CA TYR A 67 -16.66 -5.42 6.86
C TYR A 67 -17.82 -4.45 6.61
N ALA A 68 -18.10 -3.55 7.56
CA ALA A 68 -19.17 -2.56 7.43
C ALA A 68 -18.96 -1.64 6.21
N ARG A 69 -17.73 -1.17 5.99
CA ARG A 69 -17.36 -0.36 4.82
C ARG A 69 -17.58 -1.12 3.52
N GLN A 70 -17.19 -2.39 3.46
CA GLN A 70 -17.41 -3.23 2.28
C GLN A 70 -18.88 -3.38 1.93
N VAL A 71 -19.73 -3.69 2.92
CA VAL A 71 -21.17 -3.88 2.70
C VAL A 71 -21.81 -2.58 2.21
N VAL A 72 -21.46 -1.45 2.84
CA VAL A 72 -21.99 -0.14 2.44
C VAL A 72 -21.54 0.23 1.02
N GLU A 73 -20.27 0.01 0.68
CA GLU A 73 -19.73 0.27 -0.67
C GLU A 73 -20.42 -0.59 -1.74
N GLN A 74 -20.61 -1.89 -1.48
CA GLN A 74 -21.32 -2.77 -2.42
C GLN A 74 -22.80 -2.36 -2.59
N TYR A 75 -23.43 -1.92 -1.52
CA TYR A 75 -24.80 -1.38 -1.59
C TYR A 75 -24.85 -0.11 -2.44
N GLU A 76 -23.92 0.83 -2.24
CA GLU A 76 -23.83 2.08 -3.01
C GLU A 76 -23.57 1.82 -4.50
N LEU A 77 -22.71 0.84 -4.84
CA LEU A 77 -22.51 0.39 -6.22
C LEU A 77 -23.79 -0.16 -6.85
N MET A 78 -24.56 -0.94 -6.09
CA MET A 78 -25.84 -1.49 -6.54
C MET A 78 -26.87 -0.37 -6.72
N GLU A 79 -26.96 0.56 -5.77
CA GLU A 79 -27.85 1.72 -5.81
C GLU A 79 -27.51 2.63 -7.01
N ALA A 80 -26.22 2.92 -7.23
CA ALA A 80 -25.76 3.70 -8.37
C ALA A 80 -26.10 3.01 -9.71
N LYS A 81 -25.94 1.69 -9.78
CA LYS A 81 -26.19 0.91 -10.99
C LYS A 81 -27.67 0.79 -11.36
N TYR A 82 -28.56 0.65 -10.36
CA TYR A 82 -29.96 0.28 -10.60
C TYR A 82 -30.97 1.37 -10.25
N ILE A 83 -30.64 2.31 -9.37
CA ILE A 83 -31.55 3.34 -8.87
C ILE A 83 -31.15 4.72 -9.37
N SER A 84 -29.90 5.12 -9.15
CA SER A 84 -29.37 6.39 -9.66
C SER A 84 -28.93 6.18 -11.10
N LYS A 85 -29.60 6.78 -12.06
CA LYS A 85 -29.13 6.80 -13.47
C LYS A 85 -27.86 7.63 -13.67
N GLU A 86 -27.22 8.08 -12.62
CA GLU A 86 -25.93 8.74 -12.67
C GLU A 86 -24.86 7.72 -13.06
N GLN A 87 -24.08 8.05 -14.08
CA GLN A 87 -22.85 7.31 -14.40
C GLN A 87 -21.96 7.31 -13.16
N SER A 88 -21.97 6.19 -12.42
CA SER A 88 -21.11 6.10 -11.24
C SER A 88 -19.67 6.24 -11.70
N ARG A 89 -18.93 7.22 -11.16
CA ARG A 89 -17.51 7.38 -11.40
C ARG A 89 -16.80 6.04 -11.15
N LYS A 90 -15.99 5.63 -12.10
CA LYS A 90 -15.16 4.43 -11.93
C LYS A 90 -14.21 4.66 -10.75
N LYS A 91 -14.22 3.76 -9.77
CA LYS A 91 -13.34 3.84 -8.60
C LYS A 91 -12.30 2.74 -8.67
N PHE A 92 -11.06 3.08 -8.38
CA PHE A 92 -9.96 2.13 -8.24
C PHE A 92 -8.90 2.71 -7.31
N SER A 93 -8.39 1.89 -6.41
CA SER A 93 -7.31 2.29 -5.50
C SER A 93 -6.27 1.19 -5.36
N VAL A 94 -5.01 1.61 -5.30
CA VAL A 94 -3.87 0.74 -5.09
C VAL A 94 -2.91 1.35 -4.06
N SER A 95 -2.41 0.53 -3.16
CA SER A 95 -1.30 0.88 -2.26
C SER A 95 -0.05 0.12 -2.67
N MET A 96 1.12 0.73 -2.55
CA MET A 96 2.38 0.12 -2.98
C MET A 96 3.55 0.62 -2.16
N GLN A 97 4.59 -0.21 -2.06
CA GLN A 97 5.91 0.26 -1.68
C GLN A 97 6.44 1.23 -2.75
N HIS A 98 7.59 1.84 -2.53
CA HIS A 98 8.12 2.90 -3.41
C HIS A 98 8.65 2.36 -4.76
N TYR A 99 7.76 1.88 -5.62
CA TYR A 99 8.07 1.32 -6.94
C TYR A 99 7.63 2.22 -8.09
N THR A 100 8.57 2.90 -8.74
CA THR A 100 8.29 3.76 -9.89
C THR A 100 7.57 3.02 -11.02
N PHE A 101 7.93 1.76 -11.30
CA PHE A 101 7.26 0.97 -12.33
C PHE A 101 5.79 0.69 -12.03
N ALA A 102 5.43 0.54 -10.75
CA ALA A 102 4.04 0.35 -10.32
C ALA A 102 3.23 1.65 -10.45
N VAL A 103 3.87 2.81 -10.19
CA VAL A 103 3.29 4.12 -10.49
C VAL A 103 3.11 4.29 -11.99
N ASN A 104 4.10 3.90 -12.82
CA ASN A 104 3.98 4.00 -14.27
C ASN A 104 2.86 3.11 -14.83
N ALA A 105 2.70 1.89 -14.31
CA ALA A 105 1.57 1.02 -14.65
C ALA A 105 0.22 1.69 -14.33
N PHE A 106 0.13 2.44 -13.23
CA PHE A 106 -1.05 3.21 -12.89
C PHE A 106 -1.28 4.37 -13.86
N VAL A 107 -0.23 5.08 -14.27
CA VAL A 107 -0.31 6.13 -15.31
C VAL A 107 -0.84 5.55 -16.63
N GLU A 108 -0.32 4.41 -17.07
CA GLU A 108 -0.78 3.76 -18.30
C GLU A 108 -2.24 3.28 -18.20
N LEU A 109 -2.65 2.79 -17.03
CA LEU A 109 -4.06 2.49 -16.77
C LEU A 109 -4.94 3.74 -16.94
N VAL A 110 -4.55 4.87 -16.30
CA VAL A 110 -5.34 6.12 -16.35
C VAL A 110 -5.45 6.66 -17.76
N LYS A 111 -4.38 6.62 -18.55
CA LYS A 111 -4.38 7.06 -19.96
C LYS A 111 -5.44 6.36 -20.83
N GLN A 112 -5.84 5.13 -20.47
CA GLN A 112 -6.86 4.35 -21.21
C GLN A 112 -8.28 4.90 -21.04
N PHE A 113 -8.52 5.77 -20.02
CA PHE A 113 -9.87 6.27 -19.72
C PHE A 113 -10.20 7.59 -20.42
N GLY A 114 -9.20 8.33 -20.91
CA GLY A 114 -9.40 9.55 -21.67
C GLY A 114 -10.25 10.58 -20.91
N MET A 115 -11.46 10.86 -21.42
CA MET A 115 -12.42 11.82 -20.85
C MET A 115 -13.47 11.19 -19.94
N ASP A 116 -13.42 9.87 -19.67
CA ASP A 116 -14.37 9.21 -18.76
C ASP A 116 -14.21 9.74 -17.33
N GLU A 117 -15.32 9.85 -16.62
CA GLU A 117 -15.27 10.21 -15.19
C GLU A 117 -14.73 9.06 -14.33
N TYR A 118 -13.74 9.35 -13.51
CA TYR A 118 -13.16 8.39 -12.57
C TYR A 118 -12.73 9.05 -11.26
N GLU A 119 -12.59 8.23 -10.23
CA GLU A 119 -11.98 8.58 -8.94
C GLU A 119 -10.97 7.49 -8.60
N PHE A 120 -9.72 7.71 -8.94
CA PHE A 120 -8.64 6.74 -8.73
C PHE A 120 -7.68 7.25 -7.65
N ALA A 121 -7.17 6.33 -6.84
CA ALA A 121 -6.20 6.65 -5.79
C ALA A 121 -4.97 5.72 -5.89
N VAL A 122 -3.80 6.31 -5.75
CA VAL A 122 -2.52 5.62 -5.63
C VAL A 122 -1.83 6.08 -4.36
N HIS A 123 -1.40 5.12 -3.53
CA HIS A 123 -0.72 5.38 -2.28
C HIS A 123 0.65 4.72 -2.29
N GLU A 124 1.71 5.52 -2.42
CA GLU A 124 3.06 5.05 -2.09
C GLU A 124 3.25 5.14 -0.58
N THR A 125 3.52 4.02 0.07
CA THR A 125 3.55 3.96 1.52
C THR A 125 4.34 2.76 2.05
N LYS A 126 4.53 2.72 3.36
CA LYS A 126 5.27 1.72 4.11
C LYS A 126 4.65 0.32 3.97
N THR A 127 5.47 -0.72 4.02
CA THR A 127 5.02 -2.12 3.82
C THR A 127 3.83 -2.50 4.69
N HIS A 128 3.88 -2.19 5.99
CA HIS A 128 2.76 -2.48 6.89
C HIS A 128 1.49 -1.73 6.47
N GLN A 129 1.62 -0.47 6.06
CA GLN A 129 0.48 0.34 5.62
C GLN A 129 -0.11 -0.18 4.31
N VAL A 130 0.70 -0.68 3.37
CA VAL A 130 0.20 -1.36 2.15
C VAL A 130 -0.72 -2.53 2.53
N ILE A 131 -0.31 -3.35 3.49
CA ILE A 131 -1.08 -4.50 3.96
C ILE A 131 -2.38 -4.05 4.65
N GLU A 132 -2.31 -3.06 5.54
CA GLU A 132 -3.47 -2.50 6.24
C GLU A 132 -4.46 -1.82 5.27
N ASP A 133 -3.97 -1.11 4.25
CA ASP A 133 -4.82 -0.45 3.26
C ASP A 133 -5.68 -1.48 2.50
N VAL A 134 -5.10 -2.65 2.15
CA VAL A 134 -5.85 -3.74 1.50
C VAL A 134 -6.79 -4.43 2.48
N ARG A 135 -6.34 -4.71 3.70
CA ARG A 135 -7.16 -5.28 4.76
C ARG A 135 -8.41 -4.43 5.02
N ASN A 136 -8.23 -3.13 5.15
CA ASN A 136 -9.28 -2.17 5.51
C ASN A 136 -10.06 -1.60 4.31
N PHE A 137 -9.93 -2.20 3.12
CA PHE A 137 -10.66 -1.80 1.90
C PHE A 137 -10.36 -0.37 1.42
N LYS A 138 -9.27 0.24 1.87
CA LYS A 138 -8.79 1.52 1.34
C LYS A 138 -8.19 1.34 -0.04
N SER A 139 -7.55 0.19 -0.28
CA SER A 139 -7.03 -0.20 -1.59
C SER A 139 -7.49 -1.59 -1.98
N GLU A 140 -7.79 -1.78 -3.25
CA GLU A 140 -8.17 -3.09 -3.81
C GLU A 140 -6.96 -4.03 -3.87
N ILE A 141 -5.80 -3.48 -4.23
CA ILE A 141 -4.54 -4.19 -4.47
C ILE A 141 -3.43 -3.51 -3.68
N GLY A 142 -2.54 -4.32 -3.09
CA GLY A 142 -1.30 -3.85 -2.49
C GLY A 142 -0.10 -4.43 -3.23
N ILE A 143 0.86 -3.60 -3.67
CA ILE A 143 2.08 -4.05 -4.34
C ILE A 143 3.24 -4.00 -3.35
N LEU A 144 3.86 -5.16 -3.11
CA LEU A 144 5.01 -5.30 -2.22
C LEU A 144 5.90 -6.48 -2.66
N TYR A 145 7.05 -6.65 -2.03
CA TYR A 145 7.89 -7.81 -2.30
C TYR A 145 7.96 -8.77 -1.11
N VAL A 146 8.29 -10.02 -1.45
CA VAL A 146 8.74 -11.03 -0.49
C VAL A 146 10.06 -11.63 -0.96
N ASN A 147 10.88 -12.08 -0.01
CA ASN A 147 12.09 -12.87 -0.24
C ASN A 147 12.19 -13.98 0.81
N ASP A 148 13.24 -14.78 0.79
CA ASP A 148 13.39 -15.88 1.74
C ASP A 148 13.41 -15.42 3.20
N PHE A 149 13.91 -14.22 3.48
CA PHE A 149 13.99 -13.67 4.83
C PHE A 149 12.62 -13.29 5.39
N ASN A 150 11.80 -12.54 4.64
CA ASN A 150 10.54 -11.98 5.15
C ASN A 150 9.29 -12.83 4.82
N ARG A 151 9.38 -13.75 3.86
CA ARG A 151 8.25 -14.55 3.34
C ARG A 151 7.43 -15.20 4.44
N LYS A 152 8.08 -15.88 5.39
CA LYS A 152 7.38 -16.60 6.46
C LYS A 152 6.54 -15.67 7.33
N VAL A 153 7.08 -14.52 7.70
CA VAL A 153 6.42 -13.54 8.57
C VAL A 153 5.27 -12.86 7.84
N LEU A 154 5.53 -12.38 6.62
CA LEU A 154 4.50 -11.71 5.81
C LEU A 154 3.37 -12.67 5.41
N THR A 155 3.67 -13.91 5.01
CA THR A 155 2.63 -14.91 4.67
C THR A 155 1.73 -15.22 5.86
N LYS A 156 2.30 -15.34 7.07
CA LYS A 156 1.51 -15.52 8.30
C LYS A 156 0.58 -14.33 8.50
N MET A 157 1.08 -13.11 8.38
CA MET A 157 0.30 -11.88 8.52
C MET A 157 -0.80 -11.78 7.43
N PHE A 158 -0.51 -12.12 6.19
CA PHE A 158 -1.52 -12.15 5.13
C PHE A 158 -2.65 -13.12 5.50
N HIS A 159 -2.31 -14.31 5.94
CA HIS A 159 -3.31 -15.30 6.35
C HIS A 159 -4.18 -14.81 7.51
N GLU A 160 -3.58 -14.22 8.55
CA GLU A 160 -4.29 -13.66 9.71
C GLU A 160 -5.23 -12.52 9.32
N TYR A 161 -4.88 -11.77 8.28
CA TYR A 161 -5.67 -10.63 7.77
C TYR A 161 -6.64 -11.01 6.63
N GLY A 162 -6.75 -12.29 6.31
CA GLY A 162 -7.61 -12.75 5.21
C GLY A 162 -7.15 -12.29 3.82
N LEU A 163 -5.83 -12.12 3.64
CA LEU A 163 -5.20 -11.71 2.40
C LEU A 163 -4.48 -12.90 1.73
N GLU A 164 -4.27 -12.78 0.42
CA GLU A 164 -3.46 -13.71 -0.38
C GLU A 164 -2.41 -12.93 -1.17
N PHE A 165 -1.18 -13.46 -1.21
CA PHE A 165 -0.09 -12.92 -2.01
C PHE A 165 0.04 -13.69 -3.33
N HIS A 166 0.15 -12.96 -4.43
CA HIS A 166 0.32 -13.48 -5.78
C HIS A 166 1.59 -12.91 -6.41
N GLU A 167 2.47 -13.79 -6.85
CA GLU A 167 3.75 -13.39 -7.45
C GLU A 167 3.55 -12.79 -8.85
N LEU A 168 4.27 -11.71 -9.15
CA LEU A 168 4.26 -11.02 -10.44
C LEU A 168 5.61 -11.08 -11.14
N LEU A 169 6.68 -10.67 -10.45
CA LEU A 169 8.02 -10.46 -10.99
C LEU A 169 9.07 -11.05 -10.05
N ASN A 170 10.07 -11.74 -10.58
CA ASN A 170 11.27 -12.12 -9.86
C ASN A 170 12.43 -11.26 -10.34
N CYS A 171 13.05 -10.50 -9.45
CA CYS A 171 14.08 -9.53 -9.75
C CYS A 171 15.38 -9.90 -9.07
N ARG A 172 16.52 -9.76 -9.79
CA ARG A 172 17.84 -9.64 -9.17
C ARG A 172 17.94 -8.33 -8.45
N ILE A 173 18.93 -8.20 -7.57
CA ILE A 173 19.15 -6.98 -6.81
C ILE A 173 20.10 -6.06 -7.56
N TYR A 174 19.75 -4.79 -7.61
CA TYR A 174 20.53 -3.73 -8.21
C TYR A 174 20.81 -2.62 -7.19
N VAL A 175 21.91 -1.95 -7.39
CA VAL A 175 22.30 -0.74 -6.66
C VAL A 175 21.81 0.45 -7.46
N TYR A 176 20.85 1.19 -6.93
CA TYR A 176 20.30 2.40 -7.54
C TYR A 176 21.05 3.61 -7.05
N MET A 177 21.55 4.41 -7.98
CA MET A 177 22.37 5.59 -7.69
C MET A 177 22.27 6.62 -8.83
N TRP A 178 22.76 7.83 -8.58
CA TRP A 178 22.86 8.82 -9.64
C TRP A 178 24.02 8.50 -10.60
N LYS A 179 23.93 8.91 -11.87
CA LYS A 179 24.92 8.58 -12.93
C LYS A 179 26.30 9.18 -12.69
N GLY A 180 26.44 10.22 -11.86
CA GLY A 180 27.72 10.78 -11.45
C GLY A 180 28.42 10.02 -10.32
N HIS A 181 27.80 8.99 -9.74
CA HIS A 181 28.42 8.16 -8.72
C HIS A 181 29.65 7.42 -9.26
N SER A 182 30.71 7.30 -8.46
CA SER A 182 31.97 6.66 -8.88
C SER A 182 31.81 5.22 -9.34
N LEU A 183 30.81 4.50 -8.81
CA LEU A 183 30.49 3.11 -9.16
C LEU A 183 29.47 2.99 -10.31
N ALA A 184 28.92 4.08 -10.81
CA ALA A 184 27.83 4.05 -11.81
C ALA A 184 28.22 3.39 -13.15
N LYS A 185 29.50 3.33 -13.47
CA LYS A 185 30.02 2.72 -14.71
C LYS A 185 30.47 1.27 -14.56
N ARG A 186 30.30 0.67 -13.36
CA ARG A 186 30.62 -0.72 -13.12
C ARG A 186 29.57 -1.61 -13.78
N GLU A 187 29.96 -2.81 -14.21
CA GLU A 187 29.03 -3.83 -14.68
C GLU A 187 28.34 -4.55 -13.50
N LYS A 188 29.09 -4.71 -12.39
CA LYS A 188 28.65 -5.33 -11.16
C LYS A 188 29.33 -4.66 -9.95
N ILE A 189 28.64 -4.62 -8.83
CA ILE A 189 29.10 -4.00 -7.60
C ILE A 189 28.98 -5.02 -6.45
N THR A 190 29.96 -5.07 -5.58
CA THR A 190 29.94 -5.88 -4.35
C THR A 190 29.50 -5.04 -3.14
N LEU A 191 29.02 -5.71 -2.08
CA LEU A 191 28.70 -5.04 -0.82
C LEU A 191 29.95 -4.38 -0.19
N GLU A 192 31.13 -4.95 -0.42
CA GLU A 192 32.39 -4.37 0.08
C GLU A 192 32.69 -3.00 -0.53
N GLU A 193 32.49 -2.85 -1.85
CA GLU A 193 32.68 -1.57 -2.56
C GLU A 193 31.69 -0.50 -2.08
N LEU A 194 30.51 -0.92 -1.58
CA LEU A 194 29.46 -0.02 -1.08
C LEU A 194 29.72 0.51 0.33
N LYS A 195 30.63 -0.06 1.11
CA LYS A 195 30.89 0.32 2.51
C LYS A 195 31.32 1.79 2.69
N GLU A 196 31.93 2.39 1.67
CA GLU A 196 32.39 3.78 1.72
C GLU A 196 31.28 4.81 1.44
N TYR A 197 30.10 4.36 1.01
CA TYR A 197 28.97 5.21 0.63
C TYR A 197 27.78 5.04 1.59
N PRO A 198 26.99 6.09 1.83
CA PRO A 198 25.79 5.96 2.63
C PRO A 198 24.72 5.14 1.91
N CYS A 199 24.22 4.11 2.58
CA CYS A 199 23.02 3.39 2.17
C CYS A 199 21.81 4.22 2.56
N LEU A 200 20.88 4.36 1.61
CA LEU A 200 19.59 5.04 1.81
C LEU A 200 18.48 4.00 1.83
N SER A 201 17.59 4.08 2.79
CA SER A 201 16.46 3.17 2.91
C SER A 201 15.17 3.93 3.29
N PHE A 202 14.02 3.31 3.02
CA PHE A 202 12.73 3.89 3.43
C PHE A 202 12.42 3.59 4.90
N GLU A 203 12.04 4.64 5.63
CA GLU A 203 11.64 4.55 7.05
C GLU A 203 10.30 3.83 7.19
N GLN A 204 10.23 2.81 8.06
CA GLN A 204 9.03 2.01 8.28
C GLN A 204 8.18 2.46 9.49
N GLY A 205 8.56 3.56 10.15
CA GLY A 205 7.81 4.14 11.27
C GLY A 205 7.76 3.23 12.51
N GLY A 206 6.60 3.16 13.14
CA GLY A 206 6.39 2.34 14.35
C GLY A 206 6.56 0.83 14.14
N ASN A 207 6.43 0.35 12.90
CA ASN A 207 6.64 -1.06 12.51
C ASN A 207 8.05 -1.29 11.97
N ASN A 208 9.06 -0.82 12.69
CA ASN A 208 10.48 -0.81 12.29
C ASN A 208 11.17 -2.18 12.40
N SER A 209 10.45 -3.27 12.10
CA SER A 209 11.03 -4.60 11.99
C SER A 209 11.68 -4.77 10.63
N PHE A 210 12.83 -5.44 10.58
CA PHE A 210 13.53 -5.76 9.32
C PHE A 210 12.67 -6.53 8.31
N TYR A 211 11.64 -7.24 8.77
CA TYR A 211 10.70 -7.94 7.88
C TYR A 211 9.82 -7.00 7.04
N PHE A 212 9.68 -5.74 7.44
CA PHE A 212 8.91 -4.72 6.71
C PHE A 212 9.79 -3.78 5.88
N ALA A 213 11.11 -3.95 5.89
CA ALA A 213 11.99 -3.14 5.06
C ALA A 213 11.61 -3.25 3.58
N GLU A 214 11.73 -2.16 2.85
CA GLU A 214 11.44 -2.11 1.40
C GLU A 214 12.64 -2.52 0.56
N GLU A 215 13.82 -2.52 1.17
CA GLU A 215 15.06 -2.96 0.57
C GLU A 215 15.43 -4.36 1.08
N VAL A 216 15.96 -5.16 0.19
CA VAL A 216 16.58 -6.45 0.55
C VAL A 216 17.86 -6.23 1.36
N LEU A 217 18.37 -7.29 1.97
CA LEU A 217 19.55 -7.23 2.82
C LEU A 217 19.38 -6.27 4.02
N SER A 218 18.16 -6.12 4.52
CA SER A 218 17.80 -5.23 5.63
C SER A 218 18.53 -5.57 6.94
N THR A 219 19.02 -6.81 7.10
CA THR A 219 19.80 -7.26 8.27
C THR A 219 21.30 -7.06 8.13
N TYR A 220 21.77 -6.59 6.95
CA TYR A 220 23.17 -6.27 6.77
C TYR A 220 23.58 -5.05 7.61
N GLU A 221 24.73 -5.10 8.23
CA GLU A 221 25.26 -3.99 9.06
C GLU A 221 25.90 -2.92 8.17
N TYR A 222 25.08 -1.96 7.75
CA TYR A 222 25.57 -0.79 7.00
C TYR A 222 26.32 0.17 7.92
N LYS A 223 27.58 0.50 7.60
CA LYS A 223 28.36 1.50 8.35
C LYS A 223 27.70 2.87 8.37
N ARG A 224 27.02 3.23 7.29
CA ARG A 224 26.33 4.53 7.11
C ARG A 224 24.95 4.23 6.54
N LEU A 225 23.92 4.41 7.35
CA LEU A 225 22.52 4.21 6.97
C LEU A 225 21.76 5.50 7.21
N ILE A 226 21.03 5.96 6.20
CA ILE A 226 20.13 7.11 6.30
C ILE A 226 18.76 6.65 5.89
N LYS A 227 17.75 6.98 6.70
CA LYS A 227 16.38 6.65 6.43
C LYS A 227 15.60 7.88 5.98
N ALA A 228 14.74 7.75 4.98
CA ALA A 228 13.89 8.80 4.44
C ALA A 228 12.44 8.30 4.29
N ASP A 229 11.49 9.21 4.39
CA ASP A 229 10.07 8.88 4.32
C ASP A 229 9.49 8.96 2.91
N ASP A 230 10.17 9.62 1.99
CA ASP A 230 9.67 9.87 0.65
C ASP A 230 10.76 9.78 -0.43
N ARG A 231 10.30 9.54 -1.66
CA ARG A 231 11.18 9.37 -2.83
C ARG A 231 11.95 10.64 -3.19
N ALA A 232 11.37 11.82 -3.09
CA ALA A 232 12.03 13.06 -3.49
C ALA A 232 13.22 13.35 -2.56
N THR A 233 13.03 13.19 -1.26
CA THR A 233 14.12 13.27 -0.27
C THR A 233 15.19 12.21 -0.54
N MET A 234 14.79 10.96 -0.81
CA MET A 234 15.72 9.88 -1.16
C MET A 234 16.62 10.25 -2.35
N LEU A 235 16.04 10.75 -3.44
CA LEU A 235 16.78 11.14 -4.64
C LEU A 235 17.73 12.33 -4.37
N ASN A 236 17.31 13.31 -3.59
CA ASN A 236 18.15 14.45 -3.19
C ASN A 236 19.35 14.00 -2.35
N LEU A 237 19.13 13.12 -1.38
CA LEU A 237 20.21 12.54 -0.56
C LEU A 237 21.16 11.70 -1.42
N MET A 238 20.64 10.96 -2.39
CA MET A 238 21.43 10.14 -3.31
C MET A 238 22.44 10.99 -4.10
N VAL A 239 22.02 12.14 -4.63
CA VAL A 239 22.90 13.08 -5.31
C VAL A 239 23.81 13.83 -4.33
N GLY A 240 23.23 14.41 -3.27
CA GLY A 240 23.93 15.31 -2.36
C GLY A 240 25.00 14.63 -1.50
N LEU A 241 24.81 13.33 -1.18
CA LEU A 241 25.71 12.55 -0.33
C LEU A 241 26.44 11.43 -1.09
N ASN A 242 26.27 11.36 -2.40
CA ASN A 242 26.80 10.25 -3.20
C ASN A 242 26.34 8.88 -2.65
N GLY A 243 25.07 8.80 -2.26
CA GLY A 243 24.46 7.63 -1.64
C GLY A 243 23.86 6.67 -2.66
N TYR A 244 23.41 5.52 -2.16
CA TYR A 244 22.76 4.49 -2.97
C TYR A 244 21.60 3.85 -2.21
N THR A 245 20.71 3.19 -2.93
CA THR A 245 19.73 2.26 -2.37
C THR A 245 19.70 0.95 -3.14
N LEU A 246 19.12 -0.10 -2.56
CA LEU A 246 18.94 -1.39 -3.23
C LEU A 246 17.55 -1.46 -3.86
N CYS A 247 17.45 -1.96 -5.09
CA CYS A 247 16.20 -1.99 -5.83
C CYS A 247 16.07 -3.22 -6.75
N SER A 248 14.92 -3.34 -7.38
CA SER A 248 14.60 -4.39 -8.37
C SER A 248 15.31 -4.25 -9.74
N GLY A 249 16.02 -3.14 -9.96
CA GLY A 249 16.63 -2.83 -11.26
C GLY A 249 15.65 -2.31 -12.33
N ILE A 250 14.35 -2.30 -12.07
CA ILE A 250 13.35 -1.76 -13.01
C ILE A 250 13.32 -0.25 -12.88
N ILE A 251 13.92 0.45 -13.85
CA ILE A 251 13.97 1.91 -13.91
C ILE A 251 12.93 2.43 -14.90
N CYS A 252 12.25 3.53 -14.53
CA CYS A 252 11.36 4.29 -15.38
C CYS A 252 11.94 5.70 -15.55
N GLU A 253 12.80 5.89 -16.58
CA GLU A 253 13.47 7.17 -16.85
C GLU A 253 12.45 8.28 -17.14
N ASP A 254 11.33 7.97 -17.80
CA ASP A 254 10.26 8.91 -18.09
C ASP A 254 9.65 9.58 -16.85
N LEU A 255 9.71 8.92 -15.69
CA LEU A 255 9.16 9.43 -14.43
C LEU A 255 10.21 9.97 -13.47
N ASN A 256 11.37 9.33 -13.39
CA ASN A 256 12.44 9.70 -12.45
C ASN A 256 13.54 10.55 -13.08
N GLY A 257 13.47 10.80 -14.40
CA GLY A 257 14.54 11.44 -15.15
C GLY A 257 15.69 10.49 -15.50
N SER A 258 16.55 10.94 -16.39
CA SER A 258 17.67 10.15 -16.92
C SER A 258 18.96 10.23 -16.08
N ASP A 259 18.93 10.92 -14.94
CA ASP A 259 20.15 11.16 -14.14
C ASP A 259 20.53 10.01 -13.21
N TYR A 260 19.73 8.96 -13.17
CA TYR A 260 19.93 7.80 -12.29
C TYR A 260 20.20 6.52 -13.10
N CYS A 261 20.86 5.57 -12.47
CA CYS A 261 21.14 4.25 -13.04
C CYS A 261 21.02 3.16 -11.97
N ALA A 262 20.85 1.92 -12.44
CA ALA A 262 20.92 0.73 -11.60
C ALA A 262 22.05 -0.17 -12.10
N VAL A 263 22.96 -0.54 -11.21
CA VAL A 263 24.07 -1.45 -11.47
C VAL A 263 23.84 -2.74 -10.70
N LYS A 264 24.05 -3.89 -11.32
CA LYS A 264 23.80 -5.20 -10.71
C LYS A 264 24.62 -5.38 -9.43
N LEU A 265 23.97 -5.81 -8.34
CA LEU A 265 24.67 -6.22 -7.13
C LEU A 265 25.21 -7.66 -7.30
N ASP A 266 26.41 -7.92 -6.80
CA ASP A 266 26.97 -9.26 -6.68
C ASP A 266 26.32 -9.99 -5.50
N SER A 267 25.13 -10.53 -5.75
CA SER A 267 24.32 -11.23 -4.77
C SER A 267 23.40 -12.24 -5.46
N ASP A 268 23.17 -13.36 -4.79
CA ASP A 268 22.22 -14.40 -5.23
C ASP A 268 20.79 -14.14 -4.71
N GLU A 269 20.61 -13.11 -3.91
CA GLU A 269 19.29 -12.70 -3.38
C GLU A 269 18.30 -12.43 -4.52
N ILE A 270 17.06 -12.84 -4.30
CA ILE A 270 15.93 -12.64 -5.20
C ILE A 270 14.85 -11.83 -4.48
N MET A 271 14.37 -10.80 -5.15
CA MET A 271 13.21 -10.03 -4.76
C MET A 271 12.00 -10.50 -5.57
N THR A 272 11.05 -11.19 -4.94
CA THR A 272 9.78 -11.56 -5.57
C THR A 272 8.77 -10.46 -5.34
N ILE A 273 8.55 -9.62 -6.33
CA ILE A 273 7.50 -8.59 -6.29
C ILE A 273 6.18 -9.24 -6.67
N GLY A 274 5.15 -8.94 -5.90
CA GLY A 274 3.82 -9.45 -6.12
C GLY A 274 2.75 -8.48 -5.63
N TYR A 275 1.52 -8.97 -5.67
CA TYR A 275 0.41 -8.21 -5.09
C TYR A 275 -0.28 -8.99 -3.99
N VAL A 276 -0.79 -8.26 -3.02
CA VAL A 276 -1.74 -8.78 -2.03
C VAL A 276 -3.14 -8.30 -2.37
N ALA A 277 -4.09 -9.21 -2.23
CA ALA A 277 -5.51 -8.95 -2.38
C ALA A 277 -6.29 -9.73 -1.32
N ARG A 278 -7.56 -9.39 -1.11
CA ARG A 278 -8.39 -10.12 -0.16
C ARG A 278 -8.77 -11.49 -0.69
N LYS A 279 -8.65 -12.49 0.19
CA LYS A 279 -9.01 -13.87 -0.10
C LYS A 279 -10.50 -13.97 -0.44
N GLY A 280 -10.82 -14.69 -1.52
CA GLY A 280 -12.19 -14.91 -1.95
C GLY A 280 -12.91 -13.70 -2.57
N VAL A 281 -12.22 -12.57 -2.75
CA VAL A 281 -12.75 -11.39 -3.44
C VAL A 281 -12.16 -11.32 -4.85
N ASN A 282 -13.04 -11.21 -5.85
CA ASN A 282 -12.59 -11.09 -7.24
C ASN A 282 -11.98 -9.71 -7.49
N ILE A 283 -10.80 -9.70 -8.10
CA ILE A 283 -10.17 -8.48 -8.62
C ILE A 283 -11.07 -7.85 -9.69
N SER A 284 -11.32 -6.55 -9.59
CA SER A 284 -12.11 -5.78 -10.54
C SER A 284 -11.50 -5.78 -11.95
N ALA A 285 -12.28 -5.38 -12.95
CA ALA A 285 -11.76 -5.20 -14.30
C ALA A 285 -10.62 -4.17 -14.38
N LEU A 286 -10.66 -3.13 -13.52
CA LEU A 286 -9.62 -2.12 -13.39
C LEU A 286 -8.35 -2.69 -12.75
N GLY A 287 -8.52 -3.43 -11.65
CA GLY A 287 -7.42 -4.12 -10.99
C GLY A 287 -6.71 -5.12 -11.91
N LYS A 288 -7.45 -5.88 -12.71
CA LYS A 288 -6.86 -6.80 -13.71
C LYS A 288 -6.03 -6.05 -14.76
N LYS A 289 -6.57 -4.96 -15.33
CA LYS A 289 -5.82 -4.12 -16.26
C LYS A 289 -4.55 -3.53 -15.66
N TYR A 290 -4.62 -3.08 -14.41
CA TYR A 290 -3.45 -2.58 -13.70
C TYR A 290 -2.37 -3.67 -13.55
N LEU A 291 -2.75 -4.89 -13.17
CA LEU A 291 -1.82 -6.01 -13.06
C LEU A 291 -1.25 -6.45 -14.42
N GLU A 292 -2.03 -6.33 -15.50
CA GLU A 292 -1.54 -6.54 -16.88
C GLU A 292 -0.44 -5.52 -17.23
N GLU A 293 -0.63 -4.23 -16.89
CA GLU A 293 0.40 -3.20 -17.11
C GLU A 293 1.69 -3.49 -16.31
N ILE A 294 1.58 -3.92 -15.04
CA ILE A 294 2.75 -4.35 -14.25
C ILE A 294 3.44 -5.55 -14.91
N SER A 295 2.67 -6.51 -15.41
CA SER A 295 3.23 -7.73 -16.01
C SER A 295 4.11 -7.48 -17.25
N ARG A 296 3.99 -6.33 -17.91
CA ARG A 296 4.87 -5.92 -19.03
C ARG A 296 6.32 -5.70 -18.60
N TYR A 297 6.59 -5.57 -17.31
CA TYR A 297 7.95 -5.44 -16.79
C TYR A 297 8.68 -6.78 -16.58
N LYS A 298 8.02 -7.93 -16.80
CA LYS A 298 8.64 -9.27 -16.61
C LYS A 298 9.95 -9.43 -17.37
N ASP A 299 9.98 -8.99 -18.64
CA ASP A 299 11.18 -9.13 -19.47
C ASP A 299 12.33 -8.19 -19.08
N LYS A 300 12.02 -7.14 -18.31
CA LYS A 300 13.00 -6.20 -17.76
C LYS A 300 13.57 -6.67 -16.42
N ALA A 301 12.82 -7.45 -15.66
CA ALA A 301 13.16 -7.90 -14.31
C ALA A 301 14.25 -9.00 -14.30
N LEU A 302 14.40 -9.76 -15.38
CA LEU A 302 15.31 -10.91 -15.47
C LEU A 302 16.66 -10.61 -16.16
N LYS A 303 16.84 -9.39 -16.68
CA LYS A 303 18.10 -8.96 -17.30
C LYS A 303 19.08 -8.44 -16.26
#